data_dc339ec21fd0161f6ab660b465b1754d
#
_entry.id   dc339ec21fd0161f6ab660b465b1754d
#
_cell.length_a   1.000
_cell.length_b   1.000
_cell.length_c   1.000
_cell.angle_alpha   90.00
_cell.angle_beta   90.00
_cell.angle_gamma   90.00
#
_symmetry.space_group_name_H-M   'P 1'
#
loop_
_entity.id
_entity.type
_entity.pdbx_description
1 polymer ?
#
loop_
_entity_poly.entity_id
_entity_poly.type
_entity_poly.pdbx_seq_one_letter_code
_entity_poly.pdbx_strand_id
1 'polypeptide(L)'
;ENALPSPGGVDGLHRGIGGRFLSPRERAAVDGERRLVGTITDGDIRRAILANLDLRQPVQVLIARKVGTSFARPITARAGADPNAYLHLLKQHNVLHLPLVDGEQHVVGMVTMDEFLPSQVLPLTAVVMAGGQGSRLHPLTHDLPKPMLPVGDRPLLQIIIERLREAGIQHVHVTTHHKSEKIAEHFGDGSEFGVKLSYLEEDQPLGTVGGLGLMERPSGATLVMNGDILTEVDFRAMLNYHREHHAQMTVAVRRYEM
;
A
#
# COMPACT_ATOMS: atom_id res chain seq x y z
N GLU A 1 -7.04 -43.45 8.38
CA GLU A 1 -6.52 -42.33 9.17
C GLU A 1 -5.83 -41.34 8.20
N ASN A 2 -6.61 -40.54 7.49
CA ASN A 2 -6.11 -39.45 6.67
C ASN A 2 -6.22 -38.17 7.49
N ALA A 3 -5.16 -37.80 8.18
CA ALA A 3 -4.99 -36.49 8.75
C ALA A 3 -4.94 -35.48 7.60
N LEU A 4 -5.96 -34.63 7.49
CA LEU A 4 -5.95 -33.46 6.63
C LEU A 4 -4.78 -32.55 7.06
N PRO A 5 -3.93 -32.06 6.15
CA PRO A 5 -2.87 -31.13 6.52
C PRO A 5 -3.47 -29.89 7.17
N SER A 6 -2.84 -29.45 8.24
CA SER A 6 -3.15 -28.19 8.92
C SER A 6 -3.24 -27.07 7.89
N PRO A 7 -4.13 -26.08 8.06
CA PRO A 7 -4.22 -24.96 7.14
C PRO A 7 -2.89 -24.20 7.19
N GLY A 8 -2.05 -24.45 6.18
CA GLY A 8 -0.87 -23.63 5.94
C GLY A 8 -1.37 -22.19 5.82
N GLY A 9 -0.97 -21.37 6.77
CA GLY A 9 -1.45 -20.02 6.89
C GLY A 9 -1.28 -19.26 5.58
N VAL A 10 -2.28 -18.50 5.21
CA VAL A 10 -2.28 -17.53 4.12
C VAL A 10 -1.20 -16.42 4.29
N ASP A 11 -0.42 -16.48 5.37
CA ASP A 11 0.61 -15.50 5.73
C ASP A 11 1.87 -15.52 4.84
N GLY A 12 2.03 -16.53 3.99
CA GLY A 12 3.20 -16.66 3.09
C GLY A 12 3.13 -15.90 1.77
N LEU A 13 1.98 -15.37 1.39
CA LEU A 13 1.75 -14.73 0.07
C LEU A 13 1.98 -13.21 0.06
N HIS A 14 2.61 -12.66 1.09
CA HIS A 14 2.81 -11.20 1.23
C HIS A 14 3.98 -10.61 0.41
N ARG A 15 4.66 -11.40 -0.43
CA ARG A 15 5.71 -10.90 -1.31
C ARG A 15 5.29 -11.04 -2.76
N GLY A 16 4.62 -10.01 -3.28
CA GLY A 16 4.45 -9.83 -4.71
C GLY A 16 5.79 -9.53 -5.39
N ILE A 17 5.90 -9.86 -6.68
CA ILE A 17 7.03 -9.46 -7.53
C ILE A 17 7.09 -7.93 -7.50
N GLY A 18 8.18 -7.35 -7.03
CA GLY A 18 8.34 -5.90 -6.88
C GLY A 18 7.97 -5.33 -5.52
N GLY A 19 7.78 -6.15 -4.46
CA GLY A 19 7.56 -5.66 -3.08
C GLY A 19 6.15 -5.09 -2.82
N ARG A 20 5.22 -5.22 -3.76
CA ARG A 20 3.82 -4.82 -3.59
C ARG A 20 3.05 -5.90 -2.85
N PHE A 21 2.37 -5.53 -1.77
CA PHE A 21 1.47 -6.40 -1.03
C PHE A 21 0.22 -6.68 -1.86
N LEU A 22 -0.27 -7.93 -1.77
CA LEU A 22 -1.54 -8.31 -2.37
C LEU A 22 -2.68 -7.49 -1.75
N SER A 23 -3.60 -7.03 -2.57
CA SER A 23 -4.78 -6.31 -2.09
C SER A 23 -5.50 -7.11 -0.99
N PRO A 24 -5.96 -6.46 0.11
CA PRO A 24 -6.71 -7.13 1.17
C PRO A 24 -8.01 -7.76 0.71
N ARG A 25 -8.52 -7.42 -0.48
CA ARG A 25 -9.88 -7.75 -0.95
C ARG A 25 -10.02 -9.11 -1.62
N GLU A 26 -8.92 -9.68 -2.11
CA GLU A 26 -8.91 -11.03 -2.69
C GLU A 26 -7.67 -11.80 -2.30
N ARG A 27 -7.83 -13.09 -2.04
CA ARG A 27 -6.74 -13.96 -1.66
C ARG A 27 -6.71 -15.21 -2.53
N ALA A 28 -5.52 -15.59 -3.00
CA ALA A 28 -5.29 -16.87 -3.63
C ALA A 28 -5.24 -17.95 -2.53
N ALA A 29 -6.06 -18.98 -2.67
CA ALA A 29 -5.98 -20.16 -1.84
C ALA A 29 -5.07 -21.18 -2.53
N VAL A 30 -4.10 -21.71 -1.79
CA VAL A 30 -3.11 -22.66 -2.29
C VAL A 30 -3.13 -23.94 -1.46
N ASP A 31 -2.68 -25.05 -2.06
CA ASP A 31 -2.45 -26.30 -1.37
C ASP A 31 -1.09 -26.32 -0.62
N GLY A 32 -0.74 -27.46 -0.02
CA GLY A 32 0.52 -27.64 0.70
C GLY A 32 1.77 -27.51 -0.18
N GLU A 33 1.64 -27.61 -1.50
CA GLU A 33 2.70 -27.43 -2.48
C GLU A 33 2.68 -26.04 -3.14
N ARG A 34 1.86 -25.11 -2.60
CA ARG A 34 1.66 -23.75 -3.11
C ARG A 34 0.99 -23.67 -4.50
N ARG A 35 0.33 -24.72 -4.97
CA ARG A 35 -0.44 -24.70 -6.20
C ARG A 35 -1.79 -24.01 -5.96
N LEU A 36 -2.23 -23.24 -6.93
CA LEU A 36 -3.49 -22.51 -6.83
C LEU A 36 -4.70 -23.45 -6.81
N VAL A 37 -5.44 -23.42 -5.72
CA VAL A 37 -6.70 -24.18 -5.55
C VAL A 37 -7.91 -23.33 -5.91
N GLY A 38 -7.87 -22.02 -5.63
CA GLY A 38 -8.97 -21.12 -5.89
C GLY A 38 -8.64 -19.68 -5.49
N THR A 39 -9.56 -18.77 -5.74
CA THR A 39 -9.51 -17.39 -5.23
C THR A 39 -10.72 -17.16 -4.33
N ILE A 40 -10.58 -16.27 -3.35
CA ILE A 40 -11.65 -15.84 -2.46
C ILE A 40 -11.74 -14.33 -2.49
N THR A 41 -12.94 -13.85 -2.72
CA THR A 41 -13.27 -12.42 -2.82
C THR A 41 -14.10 -11.97 -1.64
N ASP A 42 -14.19 -10.65 -1.42
CA ASP A 42 -15.15 -10.07 -0.47
C ASP A 42 -16.58 -10.50 -0.76
N GLY A 43 -16.93 -10.66 -2.04
CA GLY A 43 -18.24 -11.15 -2.46
C GLY A 43 -18.51 -12.59 -1.98
N ASP A 44 -17.49 -13.46 -1.98
CA ASP A 44 -17.62 -14.82 -1.47
C ASP A 44 -17.85 -14.83 0.03
N ILE A 45 -17.09 -14.00 0.76
CA ILE A 45 -17.23 -13.85 2.23
C ILE A 45 -18.62 -13.29 2.56
N ARG A 46 -19.06 -12.25 1.85
CA ARG A 46 -20.39 -11.65 2.04
C ARG A 46 -21.51 -12.68 1.80
N ARG A 47 -21.42 -13.46 0.74
CA ARG A 47 -22.39 -14.55 0.46
C ARG A 47 -22.37 -15.61 1.54
N ALA A 48 -21.21 -15.93 2.10
CA ALA A 48 -21.08 -16.89 3.21
C ALA A 48 -21.78 -16.37 4.48
N ILE A 49 -21.59 -15.09 4.81
CA ILE A 49 -22.25 -14.44 5.96
C ILE A 49 -23.78 -14.45 5.77
N LEU A 50 -24.26 -14.07 4.60
CA LEU A 50 -25.70 -14.07 4.30
C LEU A 50 -26.31 -15.47 4.35
N ALA A 51 -25.49 -16.50 4.10
CA ALA A 51 -25.90 -17.91 4.22
C ALA A 51 -25.72 -18.50 5.62
N ASN A 52 -25.40 -17.66 6.63
CA ASN A 52 -25.12 -18.05 8.02
C ASN A 52 -24.03 -19.12 8.14
N LEU A 53 -23.01 -19.08 7.27
CA LEU A 53 -21.88 -20.00 7.38
C LEU A 53 -20.93 -19.56 8.52
N ASP A 54 -20.45 -20.54 9.27
CA ASP A 54 -19.39 -20.30 10.24
C ASP A 54 -18.07 -19.98 9.48
N LEU A 55 -17.60 -18.75 9.59
CA LEU A 55 -16.37 -18.29 8.93
C LEU A 55 -15.09 -18.89 9.52
N ARG A 56 -15.20 -19.65 10.62
CA ARG A 56 -14.07 -20.43 11.18
C ARG A 56 -13.85 -21.75 10.43
N GLN A 57 -14.73 -22.11 9.52
CA GLN A 57 -14.54 -23.31 8.68
C GLN A 57 -13.37 -23.13 7.72
N PRO A 58 -12.74 -24.23 7.27
CA PRO A 58 -11.69 -24.20 6.28
C PRO A 58 -12.12 -23.48 5.00
N VAL A 59 -11.19 -22.76 4.38
CA VAL A 59 -11.40 -21.94 3.18
C VAL A 59 -11.93 -22.75 1.99
N GLN A 60 -11.63 -24.05 1.95
CA GLN A 60 -12.12 -25.01 0.97
C GLN A 60 -13.66 -25.04 0.90
N VAL A 61 -14.35 -24.77 2.00
CA VAL A 61 -15.83 -24.72 2.03
C VAL A 61 -16.34 -23.56 1.16
N LEU A 62 -15.65 -22.41 1.20
CA LEU A 62 -15.99 -21.26 0.34
C LEU A 62 -15.70 -21.55 -1.13
N ILE A 63 -14.58 -22.21 -1.42
CA ILE A 63 -14.21 -22.60 -2.80
C ILE A 63 -15.19 -23.62 -3.37
N ALA A 64 -15.57 -24.63 -2.57
CA ALA A 64 -16.52 -25.66 -2.99
C ALA A 64 -17.89 -25.07 -3.39
N ARG A 65 -18.31 -23.96 -2.79
CA ARG A 65 -19.57 -23.28 -3.17
C ARG A 65 -19.53 -22.59 -4.54
N LYS A 66 -18.35 -22.42 -5.13
CA LYS A 66 -18.20 -21.89 -6.49
C LYS A 66 -18.38 -22.94 -7.58
N VAL A 67 -18.41 -24.23 -7.22
CA VAL A 67 -18.62 -25.31 -8.17
C VAL A 67 -19.95 -25.09 -8.92
N GLY A 68 -19.90 -25.16 -10.23
CA GLY A 68 -21.07 -24.88 -11.11
C GLY A 68 -21.26 -23.39 -11.46
N THR A 69 -20.43 -22.49 -10.95
CA THR A 69 -20.43 -21.08 -11.38
C THR A 69 -19.32 -20.81 -12.40
N SER A 70 -19.40 -19.67 -13.10
CA SER A 70 -18.33 -19.18 -13.99
C SER A 70 -16.99 -18.92 -13.26
N PHE A 71 -17.02 -18.84 -11.94
CA PHE A 71 -15.85 -18.60 -11.09
C PHE A 71 -15.33 -19.85 -10.36
N ALA A 72 -15.79 -21.04 -10.80
CA ALA A 72 -15.36 -22.32 -10.21
C ALA A 72 -13.86 -22.56 -10.38
N ARG A 73 -13.29 -22.09 -11.49
CA ARG A 73 -11.84 -22.12 -11.73
C ARG A 73 -11.30 -20.69 -11.75
N PRO A 74 -10.23 -20.39 -10.99
CA PRO A 74 -9.62 -19.08 -11.05
C PRO A 74 -9.01 -18.82 -12.42
N ILE A 75 -9.19 -17.61 -12.93
CA ILE A 75 -8.47 -17.13 -14.10
C ILE A 75 -7.05 -16.84 -13.66
N THR A 76 -6.06 -17.33 -14.37
CA THR A 76 -4.63 -17.16 -14.07
C THR A 76 -3.89 -16.67 -15.29
N ALA A 77 -2.71 -16.09 -15.07
CA ALA A 77 -1.76 -15.78 -16.12
C ALA A 77 -0.37 -16.32 -15.76
N ARG A 78 0.48 -16.50 -16.77
CA ARG A 78 1.86 -16.88 -16.57
C ARG A 78 2.67 -15.68 -16.08
N ALA A 79 3.50 -15.88 -15.08
CA ALA A 79 4.40 -14.83 -14.60
C ALA A 79 5.39 -14.40 -15.71
N GLY A 80 5.67 -13.09 -15.79
CA GLY A 80 6.57 -12.52 -16.78
C GLY A 80 5.96 -12.27 -18.17
N ALA A 81 4.64 -12.44 -18.34
CA ALA A 81 3.96 -12.03 -19.57
C ALA A 81 3.85 -10.49 -19.68
N ASP A 82 3.54 -10.01 -20.89
CA ASP A 82 3.33 -8.57 -21.15
C ASP A 82 2.21 -8.01 -20.26
N PRO A 83 2.41 -6.84 -19.61
CA PRO A 83 1.37 -6.18 -18.80
C PRO A 83 0.04 -5.97 -19.53
N ASN A 84 0.07 -5.69 -20.84
CA ASN A 84 -1.14 -5.55 -21.64
C ASN A 84 -1.92 -6.87 -21.76
N ALA A 85 -1.24 -8.02 -21.77
CA ALA A 85 -1.89 -9.33 -21.76
C ALA A 85 -2.63 -9.57 -20.44
N TYR A 86 -2.05 -9.14 -19.31
CA TYR A 86 -2.74 -9.19 -18.01
C TYR A 86 -3.99 -8.31 -18.00
N LEU A 87 -3.86 -7.05 -18.45
CA LEU A 87 -4.99 -6.13 -18.54
C LEU A 87 -6.11 -6.69 -19.45
N HIS A 88 -5.75 -7.33 -20.57
CA HIS A 88 -6.71 -7.97 -21.46
C HIS A 88 -7.49 -9.09 -20.74
N LEU A 89 -6.81 -9.98 -20.03
CA LEU A 89 -7.44 -11.06 -19.26
C LEU A 89 -8.34 -10.52 -18.15
N LEU A 90 -7.90 -9.51 -17.40
CA LEU A 90 -8.71 -8.85 -16.37
C LEU A 90 -10.01 -8.31 -16.94
N LYS A 91 -9.96 -7.60 -18.08
CA LYS A 91 -11.12 -7.05 -18.77
C LYS A 91 -12.01 -8.12 -19.40
N GLN A 92 -11.41 -9.08 -20.12
CA GLN A 92 -12.13 -10.14 -20.82
C GLN A 92 -12.98 -10.99 -19.87
N HIS A 93 -12.42 -11.31 -18.70
CA HIS A 93 -13.08 -12.16 -17.71
C HIS A 93 -13.81 -11.36 -16.61
N ASN A 94 -13.78 -10.03 -16.68
CA ASN A 94 -14.37 -9.13 -15.69
C ASN A 94 -13.95 -9.48 -14.26
N VAL A 95 -12.64 -9.74 -14.07
CA VAL A 95 -12.02 -9.99 -12.76
C VAL A 95 -11.13 -8.84 -12.38
N LEU A 96 -11.03 -8.54 -11.08
CA LEU A 96 -10.22 -7.45 -10.56
C LEU A 96 -8.81 -7.90 -10.19
N HIS A 97 -8.61 -9.21 -10.00
CA HIS A 97 -7.38 -9.80 -9.52
C HIS A 97 -7.04 -11.04 -10.37
N LEU A 98 -5.79 -11.12 -10.77
CA LEU A 98 -5.26 -12.15 -11.66
C LEU A 98 -4.05 -12.82 -10.99
N PRO A 99 -4.21 -14.01 -10.39
CA PRO A 99 -3.08 -14.77 -9.87
C PRO A 99 -2.08 -15.10 -10.99
N LEU A 100 -0.82 -14.85 -10.72
CA LEU A 100 0.28 -15.24 -11.59
C LEU A 100 0.83 -16.59 -11.14
N VAL A 101 0.98 -17.50 -12.11
CA VAL A 101 1.51 -18.84 -11.84
C VAL A 101 2.75 -19.12 -12.67
N ASP A 102 3.62 -19.99 -12.18
CA ASP A 102 4.75 -20.54 -12.91
C ASP A 102 4.36 -21.73 -13.80
N GLY A 103 5.35 -22.42 -14.37
CA GLY A 103 5.16 -23.60 -15.20
C GLY A 103 4.57 -24.83 -14.48
N GLU A 104 4.65 -24.85 -13.15
CA GLU A 104 4.17 -25.91 -12.27
C GLU A 104 2.88 -25.56 -11.54
N GLN A 105 2.24 -24.44 -11.91
CA GLN A 105 1.02 -23.91 -11.32
C GLN A 105 1.19 -23.38 -9.87
N HIS A 106 2.40 -23.10 -9.42
CA HIS A 106 2.61 -22.42 -8.14
C HIS A 106 2.28 -20.94 -8.28
N VAL A 107 1.63 -20.39 -7.28
CA VAL A 107 1.35 -18.95 -7.24
C VAL A 107 2.64 -18.19 -6.92
N VAL A 108 3.08 -17.37 -7.85
CA VAL A 108 4.31 -16.56 -7.75
C VAL A 108 4.03 -15.05 -7.65
N GLY A 109 2.77 -14.63 -7.84
CA GLY A 109 2.36 -13.24 -7.73
C GLY A 109 0.88 -13.04 -7.97
N MET A 110 0.46 -11.80 -7.95
CA MET A 110 -0.90 -11.38 -8.31
C MET A 110 -0.83 -10.01 -8.98
N VAL A 111 -1.62 -9.82 -10.01
CA VAL A 111 -1.82 -8.55 -10.70
C VAL A 111 -3.26 -8.11 -10.48
N THR A 112 -3.45 -6.83 -10.24
CA THR A 112 -4.76 -6.25 -9.99
C THR A 112 -5.17 -5.27 -11.09
N MET A 113 -6.47 -5.09 -11.30
CA MET A 113 -6.99 -4.10 -12.25
C MET A 113 -6.51 -2.68 -11.90
N ASP A 114 -6.37 -2.39 -10.61
CA ASP A 114 -5.95 -1.06 -10.13
C ASP A 114 -4.52 -0.69 -10.60
N GLU A 115 -3.66 -1.68 -10.88
CA GLU A 115 -2.31 -1.44 -11.41
C GLU A 115 -2.31 -0.90 -12.84
N PHE A 116 -3.41 -1.11 -13.59
CA PHE A 116 -3.59 -0.63 -14.97
C PHE A 116 -4.49 0.60 -15.07
N LEU A 117 -5.15 0.95 -13.99
CA LEU A 117 -5.86 2.22 -13.96
C LEU A 117 -4.83 3.35 -13.86
N PRO A 118 -4.95 4.42 -14.64
CA PRO A 118 -4.12 5.60 -14.41
C PRO A 118 -4.31 5.98 -12.94
N SER A 119 -3.20 6.20 -12.25
CA SER A 119 -3.24 6.63 -10.85
C SER A 119 -4.18 7.81 -10.75
N GLN A 120 -5.40 7.59 -10.26
CA GLN A 120 -6.34 8.69 -10.10
C GLN A 120 -5.71 9.64 -9.11
N VAL A 121 -5.40 10.84 -9.57
CA VAL A 121 -4.87 11.89 -8.70
C VAL A 121 -5.79 12.02 -7.49
N LEU A 122 -5.24 11.78 -6.31
CA LEU A 122 -5.98 12.05 -5.10
C LEU A 122 -5.99 13.55 -4.86
N PRO A 123 -7.16 14.15 -4.65
CA PRO A 123 -7.26 15.57 -4.30
C PRO A 123 -6.84 15.79 -2.83
N LEU A 124 -5.59 15.46 -2.57
CA LEU A 124 -4.89 15.60 -1.30
C LEU A 124 -3.57 16.33 -1.54
N THR A 125 -3.25 17.21 -0.64
CA THR A 125 -1.89 17.71 -0.43
C THR A 125 -1.28 16.95 0.74
N ALA A 126 -0.06 16.41 0.59
CA ALA A 126 0.65 15.78 1.71
C ALA A 126 1.61 16.79 2.37
N VAL A 127 1.75 16.69 3.68
CA VAL A 127 2.78 17.36 4.46
C VAL A 127 3.59 16.28 5.19
N VAL A 128 4.86 16.17 4.85
CA VAL A 128 5.79 15.22 5.47
C VAL A 128 6.68 15.99 6.43
N MET A 129 6.56 15.68 7.71
CA MET A 129 7.32 16.36 8.77
C MET A 129 8.72 15.76 8.86
N ALA A 130 9.72 16.52 8.40
CA ALA A 130 11.12 16.10 8.29
C ALA A 130 12.10 16.99 9.07
N GLY A 131 11.62 17.97 9.84
CA GLY A 131 12.41 18.97 10.55
C GLY A 131 13.15 18.48 11.81
N GLY A 132 12.98 17.21 12.21
CA GLY A 132 13.56 16.69 13.46
C GLY A 132 15.09 16.55 13.41
N GLN A 133 15.78 16.93 14.50
CA GLN A 133 17.25 16.85 14.62
C GLN A 133 17.82 15.43 14.60
N GLY A 134 17.03 14.41 14.92
CA GLY A 134 17.48 13.02 14.92
C GLY A 134 18.56 12.68 15.96
N SER A 135 18.73 13.47 17.02
CA SER A 135 19.81 13.37 18.01
C SER A 135 19.93 11.99 18.67
N ARG A 136 18.82 11.25 18.80
CA ARG A 136 18.81 9.88 19.35
C ARG A 136 19.52 8.86 18.46
N LEU A 137 19.74 9.18 17.18
CA LEU A 137 20.38 8.30 16.21
C LEU A 137 21.85 8.67 15.95
N HIS A 138 22.45 9.55 16.76
CA HIS A 138 23.89 9.81 16.66
C HIS A 138 24.71 8.52 16.82
N PRO A 139 25.78 8.32 16.03
CA PRO A 139 26.40 9.24 15.07
C PRO A 139 25.78 9.27 13.66
N LEU A 140 24.78 8.42 13.34
CA LEU A 140 24.23 8.28 11.99
C LEU A 140 23.65 9.59 11.42
N THR A 141 23.15 10.45 12.30
CA THR A 141 22.56 11.75 11.94
C THR A 141 23.53 12.92 12.06
N HIS A 142 24.84 12.62 12.24
CA HIS A 142 25.86 13.67 12.36
C HIS A 142 26.00 14.46 11.05
N ASP A 143 25.96 13.78 9.89
CA ASP A 143 26.16 14.42 8.58
C ASP A 143 24.91 14.44 7.71
N LEU A 144 23.93 13.57 8.02
CA LEU A 144 22.67 13.46 7.28
C LEU A 144 21.48 13.71 8.20
N PRO A 145 20.43 14.43 7.75
CA PRO A 145 19.19 14.52 8.51
C PRO A 145 18.50 13.16 8.54
N LYS A 146 17.76 12.87 9.62
CA LYS A 146 17.11 11.58 9.85
C LYS A 146 16.32 11.04 8.63
N PRO A 147 15.51 11.85 7.91
CA PRO A 147 14.80 11.39 6.74
C PRO A 147 15.68 10.98 5.56
N MET A 148 16.95 11.39 5.55
CA MET A 148 17.93 11.03 4.54
C MET A 148 18.73 9.77 4.89
N LEU A 149 18.53 9.19 6.05
CA LEU A 149 19.17 7.92 6.39
C LEU A 149 18.71 6.82 5.42
N PRO A 150 19.67 6.00 4.91
CA PRO A 150 19.35 4.95 3.95
C PRO A 150 18.53 3.82 4.60
N VAL A 151 17.51 3.37 3.90
CA VAL A 151 16.76 2.15 4.16
C VAL A 151 16.90 1.27 2.92
N GLY A 152 17.77 0.28 3.00
CA GLY A 152 18.21 -0.45 1.81
C GLY A 152 19.13 0.41 0.94
N ASP A 153 18.71 0.68 -0.29
CA ASP A 153 19.48 1.36 -1.33
C ASP A 153 19.14 2.87 -1.50
N ARG A 154 18.17 3.39 -0.73
CA ARG A 154 17.66 4.76 -0.91
C ARG A 154 17.24 5.43 0.39
N PRO A 155 17.17 6.77 0.43
CA PRO A 155 16.73 7.52 1.61
C PRO A 155 15.32 7.15 2.05
N LEU A 156 15.08 7.15 3.36
CA LEU A 156 13.75 6.91 3.94
C LEU A 156 12.68 7.86 3.37
N LEU A 157 13.01 9.16 3.23
CA LEU A 157 12.10 10.15 2.67
C LEU A 157 11.75 9.85 1.21
N GLN A 158 12.68 9.30 0.43
CA GLN A 158 12.41 8.89 -0.95
C GLN A 158 11.35 7.79 -1.00
N ILE A 159 11.45 6.79 -0.15
CA ILE A 159 10.46 5.70 -0.04
C ILE A 159 9.06 6.27 0.30
N ILE A 160 9.01 7.27 1.19
CA ILE A 160 7.76 7.94 1.55
C ILE A 160 7.18 8.70 0.36
N ILE A 161 7.99 9.50 -0.34
CA ILE A 161 7.56 10.27 -1.53
C ILE A 161 7.06 9.34 -2.63
N GLU A 162 7.76 8.25 -2.91
CA GLU A 162 7.34 7.26 -3.89
C GLU A 162 5.99 6.62 -3.54
N ARG A 163 5.76 6.30 -2.27
CA ARG A 163 4.47 5.78 -1.79
C ARG A 163 3.34 6.80 -1.93
N LEU A 164 3.60 8.06 -1.64
CA LEU A 164 2.62 9.14 -1.84
C LEU A 164 2.25 9.27 -3.32
N ARG A 165 3.26 9.27 -4.20
CA ARG A 165 3.04 9.27 -5.65
C ARG A 165 2.22 8.07 -6.11
N GLU A 166 2.55 6.86 -5.65
CA GLU A 166 1.84 5.63 -5.99
C GLU A 166 0.38 5.65 -5.54
N ALA A 167 0.10 6.31 -4.42
CA ALA A 167 -1.26 6.55 -3.96
C ALA A 167 -2.02 7.60 -4.79
N GLY A 168 -1.33 8.32 -5.68
CA GLY A 168 -1.90 9.39 -6.52
C GLY A 168 -1.80 10.78 -5.90
N ILE A 169 -0.98 10.98 -4.87
CA ILE A 169 -0.72 12.29 -4.26
C ILE A 169 0.45 12.94 -4.99
N GLN A 170 0.18 14.05 -5.67
CA GLN A 170 1.16 14.73 -6.51
C GLN A 170 1.77 15.96 -5.86
N HIS A 171 1.12 16.58 -4.89
CA HIS A 171 1.61 17.76 -4.18
C HIS A 171 2.07 17.37 -2.78
N VAL A 172 3.36 17.56 -2.51
CA VAL A 172 3.98 17.20 -1.24
C VAL A 172 4.77 18.40 -0.69
N HIS A 173 4.44 18.82 0.51
CA HIS A 173 5.26 19.73 1.29
C HIS A 173 6.15 18.93 2.24
N VAL A 174 7.39 19.30 2.35
CA VAL A 174 8.33 18.73 3.31
C VAL A 174 8.71 19.80 4.30
N THR A 175 8.36 19.64 5.58
CA THR A 175 8.87 20.57 6.60
C THR A 175 10.32 20.24 6.87
N THR A 176 11.16 21.25 6.88
CA THR A 176 12.61 21.13 7.09
C THR A 176 13.07 22.12 8.14
N HIS A 177 14.12 21.77 8.88
CA HIS A 177 14.78 22.68 9.85
C HIS A 177 16.29 22.46 9.80
N HIS A 178 16.75 21.29 10.24
CA HIS A 178 18.18 20.98 10.34
C HIS A 178 18.67 20.31 9.06
N LYS A 179 19.72 20.87 8.43
CA LYS A 179 20.31 20.38 7.18
C LYS A 179 19.31 20.28 6.02
N SER A 180 18.45 21.30 5.92
CA SER A 180 17.43 21.41 4.86
C SER A 180 18.04 21.34 3.46
N GLU A 181 19.25 21.90 3.30
CA GLU A 181 20.02 21.88 2.05
C GLU A 181 20.25 20.47 1.50
N LYS A 182 20.52 19.49 2.36
CA LYS A 182 20.74 18.10 1.97
C LYS A 182 19.49 17.44 1.38
N ILE A 183 18.33 17.80 1.90
CA ILE A 183 17.03 17.32 1.39
C ILE A 183 16.75 17.99 0.06
N ALA A 184 16.90 19.32 -0.02
CA ALA A 184 16.64 20.07 -1.23
C ALA A 184 17.60 19.71 -2.39
N GLU A 185 18.89 19.49 -2.10
CA GLU A 185 19.87 19.02 -3.11
C GLU A 185 19.50 17.65 -3.71
N HIS A 186 18.97 16.73 -2.89
CA HIS A 186 18.63 15.38 -3.34
C HIS A 186 17.32 15.33 -4.12
N PHE A 187 16.29 16.06 -3.67
CA PHE A 187 14.93 15.92 -4.22
C PHE A 187 14.56 17.03 -5.22
N GLY A 188 15.28 18.14 -5.23
CA GLY A 188 14.97 19.28 -6.09
C GLY A 188 13.51 19.73 -5.95
N ASP A 189 12.82 19.93 -7.06
CA ASP A 189 11.40 20.26 -7.14
C ASP A 189 10.48 19.01 -7.13
N GLY A 190 11.06 17.82 -7.03
CA GLY A 190 10.35 16.55 -7.00
C GLY A 190 9.98 15.96 -8.35
N SER A 191 10.28 16.64 -9.46
CA SER A 191 9.91 16.21 -10.81
C SER A 191 10.51 14.84 -11.17
N GLU A 192 11.75 14.56 -10.77
CA GLU A 192 12.41 13.27 -10.98
C GLU A 192 11.72 12.12 -10.21
N PHE A 193 11.03 12.46 -9.14
CA PHE A 193 10.27 11.50 -8.33
C PHE A 193 8.77 11.44 -8.69
N GLY A 194 8.35 12.22 -9.71
CA GLY A 194 6.98 12.25 -10.20
C GLY A 194 5.97 12.93 -9.26
N VAL A 195 6.44 13.85 -8.43
CA VAL A 195 5.64 14.71 -7.55
C VAL A 195 6.09 16.17 -7.70
N LYS A 196 5.29 17.10 -7.18
CA LYS A 196 5.69 18.50 -6.98
C LYS A 196 6.03 18.69 -5.50
N LEU A 197 7.31 18.93 -5.22
CA LEU A 197 7.80 19.21 -3.87
C LEU A 197 7.85 20.70 -3.59
N SER A 198 7.55 21.05 -2.35
CA SER A 198 7.77 22.38 -1.78
C SER A 198 8.33 22.22 -0.38
N TYR A 199 9.23 23.07 0.03
CA TYR A 199 9.86 23.03 1.33
C TYR A 199 9.28 24.09 2.25
N LEU A 200 8.93 23.68 3.47
CA LEU A 200 8.47 24.57 4.54
C LEU A 200 9.59 24.63 5.58
N GLU A 201 10.41 25.65 5.48
CA GLU A 201 11.56 25.82 6.35
C GLU A 201 11.13 26.41 7.68
N GLU A 202 11.47 25.70 8.77
CA GLU A 202 11.19 26.13 10.13
C GLU A 202 12.42 26.87 10.67
N ASP A 203 12.29 28.17 11.01
CA ASP A 203 13.36 28.95 11.67
C ASP A 203 13.68 28.40 13.05
N GLN A 204 12.71 27.82 13.72
CA GLN A 204 12.82 27.15 15.01
C GLN A 204 11.90 25.93 15.05
N PRO A 205 12.18 24.91 15.87
CA PRO A 205 11.31 23.74 15.98
C PRO A 205 9.89 24.13 16.39
N LEU A 206 8.94 24.00 15.45
CA LEU A 206 7.53 24.36 15.69
C LEU A 206 6.71 23.19 16.25
N GLY A 207 7.33 22.02 16.46
CA GLY A 207 6.69 20.81 16.95
C GLY A 207 5.96 20.02 15.86
N THR A 208 5.21 19.00 16.26
CA THR A 208 4.70 17.95 15.36
C THR A 208 3.82 18.47 14.23
N VAL A 209 3.09 19.56 14.39
CA VAL A 209 2.18 20.10 13.36
C VAL A 209 2.41 21.61 13.11
N GLY A 210 3.39 22.20 13.77
CA GLY A 210 3.63 23.64 13.68
C GLY A 210 4.00 24.10 12.27
N GLY A 211 4.72 23.28 11.52
CA GLY A 211 5.06 23.54 10.11
C GLY A 211 3.85 23.75 9.19
N LEU A 212 2.64 23.28 9.56
CA LEU A 212 1.44 23.57 8.81
C LEU A 212 1.09 25.06 8.78
N GLY A 213 1.52 25.82 9.80
CA GLY A 213 1.32 27.26 9.83
C GLY A 213 2.15 28.03 8.80
N LEU A 214 3.16 27.40 8.20
CA LEU A 214 4.02 28.00 7.17
C LEU A 214 3.46 27.84 5.75
N MET A 215 2.48 26.99 5.58
CA MET A 215 1.85 26.78 4.26
C MET A 215 0.64 27.67 4.06
N GLU A 216 0.34 28.00 2.81
CA GLU A 216 -0.95 28.58 2.46
C GLU A 216 -2.06 27.60 2.82
N ARG A 217 -3.20 28.14 3.28
CA ARG A 217 -4.34 27.31 3.66
C ARG A 217 -4.80 26.46 2.49
N PRO A 218 -4.75 25.13 2.59
CA PRO A 218 -5.14 24.25 1.51
C PRO A 218 -6.65 24.37 1.24
N SER A 219 -7.04 24.27 -0.02
CA SER A 219 -8.44 24.26 -0.44
C SER A 219 -9.16 22.93 -0.20
N GLY A 220 -8.44 21.90 0.22
CA GLY A 220 -8.94 20.54 0.39
C GLY A 220 -8.33 19.81 1.59
N ALA A 221 -8.60 18.51 1.67
CA ALA A 221 -8.06 17.69 2.71
C ALA A 221 -6.53 17.61 2.61
N THR A 222 -5.85 17.62 3.75
CA THR A 222 -4.40 17.55 3.86
C THR A 222 -4.02 16.30 4.63
N LEU A 223 -3.13 15.49 4.04
CA LEU A 223 -2.50 14.36 4.70
C LEU A 223 -1.26 14.85 5.45
N VAL A 224 -1.20 14.62 6.74
CA VAL A 224 -0.02 14.95 7.55
C VAL A 224 0.61 13.68 8.05
N MET A 225 1.91 13.51 7.84
CA MET A 225 2.64 12.33 8.32
C MET A 225 4.08 12.68 8.73
N ASN A 226 4.65 11.86 9.60
CA ASN A 226 6.06 12.00 9.96
C ASN A 226 6.97 11.47 8.84
N GLY A 227 8.09 12.13 8.62
CA GLY A 227 9.12 11.75 7.66
C GLY A 227 9.99 10.56 8.09
N ASP A 228 9.65 9.89 9.18
CA ASP A 228 10.35 8.72 9.71
C ASP A 228 9.45 7.49 9.88
N ILE A 229 8.24 7.53 9.31
CA ILE A 229 7.27 6.44 9.39
C ILE A 229 7.09 5.79 8.03
N LEU A 230 7.40 4.51 7.94
CA LEU A 230 6.96 3.64 6.85
C LEU A 230 5.62 3.02 7.23
N THR A 231 4.60 3.25 6.40
CA THR A 231 3.23 2.78 6.64
C THR A 231 2.65 2.10 5.40
N GLU A 232 1.78 1.14 5.62
CA GLU A 232 0.98 0.48 4.59
C GLU A 232 -0.46 0.99 4.55
N VAL A 233 -0.72 2.15 5.16
CA VAL A 233 -2.05 2.77 5.17
C VAL A 233 -2.49 3.07 3.73
N ASP A 234 -3.68 2.60 3.37
CA ASP A 234 -4.35 2.98 2.14
C ASP A 234 -4.89 4.41 2.27
N PHE A 235 -4.13 5.39 1.75
CA PHE A 235 -4.49 6.81 1.83
C PHE A 235 -5.80 7.13 1.09
N ARG A 236 -6.15 6.35 0.05
CA ARG A 236 -7.41 6.51 -0.67
C ARG A 236 -8.59 6.06 0.20
N ALA A 237 -8.47 4.90 0.83
CA ALA A 237 -9.48 4.41 1.75
C ALA A 237 -9.65 5.36 2.95
N MET A 238 -8.54 5.89 3.47
CA MET A 238 -8.56 6.89 4.57
C MET A 238 -9.28 8.18 4.16
N LEU A 239 -9.02 8.69 2.95
CA LEU A 239 -9.72 9.87 2.43
C LEU A 239 -11.21 9.62 2.23
N ASN A 240 -11.58 8.45 1.70
CA ASN A 240 -12.99 8.08 1.54
C ASN A 240 -13.70 8.00 2.89
N TYR A 241 -13.09 7.35 3.87
CA TYR A 241 -13.60 7.30 5.24
C TYR A 241 -13.78 8.69 5.84
N HIS A 242 -12.79 9.58 5.68
CA HIS A 242 -12.86 10.96 6.14
C HIS A 242 -14.06 11.71 5.56
N ARG A 243 -14.31 11.55 4.26
CA ARG A 243 -15.41 12.18 3.55
C ARG A 243 -16.77 11.59 3.93
N GLU A 244 -16.89 10.28 3.98
CA GLU A 244 -18.13 9.58 4.33
C GLU A 244 -18.63 9.95 5.74
N HIS A 245 -17.68 10.17 6.66
CA HIS A 245 -17.99 10.52 8.04
C HIS A 245 -18.03 12.03 8.29
N HIS A 246 -17.87 12.85 7.25
CA HIS A 246 -17.79 14.31 7.37
C HIS A 246 -16.84 14.76 8.49
N ALA A 247 -15.73 14.02 8.65
CA ALA A 247 -14.81 14.22 9.74
C ALA A 247 -13.99 15.50 9.56
N GLN A 248 -13.71 16.21 10.65
CA GLN A 248 -12.75 17.32 10.62
C GLN A 248 -11.31 16.82 10.67
N MET A 249 -11.08 15.68 11.30
CA MET A 249 -9.80 15.01 11.38
C MET A 249 -10.02 13.49 11.40
N THR A 250 -9.15 12.77 10.69
CA THR A 250 -9.08 11.30 10.71
C THR A 250 -7.67 10.89 11.06
N VAL A 251 -7.50 10.00 12.04
CA VAL A 251 -6.18 9.56 12.51
C VAL A 251 -6.02 8.08 12.25
N ALA A 252 -4.96 7.70 11.55
CA ALA A 252 -4.55 6.31 11.45
C ALA A 252 -3.79 5.90 12.72
N VAL A 253 -4.24 4.82 13.36
CA VAL A 253 -3.62 4.29 14.59
C VAL A 253 -3.26 2.83 14.43
N ARG A 254 -2.20 2.40 15.10
CA ARG A 254 -1.82 0.99 15.21
C ARG A 254 -2.12 0.48 16.61
N ARG A 255 -2.80 -0.64 16.70
CA ARG A 255 -2.99 -1.33 17.98
C ARG A 255 -1.75 -2.17 18.28
N TYR A 256 -1.17 -1.99 19.45
CA TYR A 256 -0.16 -2.88 20.00
C TYR A 256 -0.83 -3.75 21.06
N GLU A 257 -0.65 -5.06 20.97
CA GLU A 257 -0.90 -5.95 22.09
C GLU A 257 0.32 -5.88 23.01
N MET A 258 0.10 -5.48 24.26
CA MET A 258 1.12 -5.47 25.31
C MET A 258 1.13 -6.81 26.01
#